data_c46fc120710d941df3d4c03b1712b8ef
#
_entry.id   c46fc120710d941df3d4c03b1712b8ef
#
_cell.length_a   1.000
_cell.length_b   1.000
_cell.length_c   1.000
_cell.angle_alpha   90.00
_cell.angle_beta   90.00
_cell.angle_gamma   90.00
#
_symmetry.space_group_name_H-M   'P 1'
#
loop_
_entity.id
_entity.type
_entity.pdbx_description
1 polymer ?
#
loop_
_entity_poly.entity_id
_entity_poly.type
_entity_poly.pdbx_seq_one_letter_code
_entity_poly.pdbx_strand_id
1 'polypeptide(L)'
;MATTDYSLIGKKTVYIGQEEFSPELVGSDGITITLTPNTVDVESQAGTISIPTGTYSEISATIPLIIPNMAVLGRIFPSLATKGTAGTKVTFGAGECSAITSEPIVIHNTCDEDSTNDVYIPAALIQNGGEFTIGSTSDPVTIELNVTMLPDEKGYVNFGCSDPSKRTKYDPEQQKYVDVVDSAKANTVQK
;
A
#
# COMPACT_ATOMS: atom_id res chain seq x y z
N MET A 1 -10.84 31.95 -10.57
CA MET A 1 -9.53 31.38 -10.20
C MET A 1 -9.70 29.88 -10.15
N ALA A 2 -8.93 29.12 -10.90
CA ALA A 2 -8.93 27.66 -10.76
C ALA A 2 -8.30 27.33 -9.39
N THR A 3 -9.03 26.72 -8.50
CA THR A 3 -8.48 26.14 -7.29
C THR A 3 -7.67 24.92 -7.70
N THR A 4 -6.35 24.98 -7.51
CA THR A 4 -5.50 23.80 -7.70
C THR A 4 -5.82 22.84 -6.57
N ASP A 5 -6.31 21.65 -6.91
CA ASP A 5 -6.57 20.59 -5.94
C ASP A 5 -5.24 19.89 -5.63
N TYR A 6 -4.81 19.96 -4.36
CA TYR A 6 -3.62 19.29 -3.84
C TYR A 6 -3.95 18.03 -3.05
N SER A 7 -5.09 17.41 -3.31
CA SER A 7 -5.57 16.25 -2.57
C SER A 7 -4.63 15.03 -2.60
N LEU A 8 -3.78 14.93 -3.63
CA LEU A 8 -2.73 13.90 -3.71
C LEU A 8 -1.51 14.21 -2.84
N ILE A 9 -1.39 15.43 -2.31
CA ILE A 9 -0.30 15.85 -1.43
C ILE A 9 -0.79 15.75 0.01
N GLY A 10 0.01 15.17 0.89
CA GLY A 10 -0.31 15.10 2.31
C GLY A 10 0.13 13.82 2.98
N LYS A 11 -0.18 13.72 4.26
CA LYS A 11 0.13 12.54 5.07
C LYS A 11 -0.68 11.35 4.58
N LYS A 12 -0.06 10.18 4.56
CA LYS A 12 -0.68 8.93 4.12
C LYS A 12 -0.84 7.97 5.30
N THR A 13 -1.99 7.32 5.35
CA THR A 13 -2.21 6.11 6.14
C THR A 13 -2.05 4.93 5.21
N VAL A 14 -1.32 3.92 5.63
CA VAL A 14 -1.13 2.69 4.85
C VAL A 14 -1.84 1.55 5.57
N TYR A 15 -2.71 0.86 4.87
CA TYR A 15 -3.31 -0.38 5.34
C TYR A 15 -2.63 -1.56 4.63
N ILE A 16 -2.18 -2.54 5.40
CA ILE A 16 -1.62 -3.80 4.90
C ILE A 16 -2.49 -4.92 5.47
N GLY A 17 -3.33 -5.50 4.63
CA GLY A 17 -4.37 -6.41 5.10
C GLY A 17 -5.30 -5.72 6.11
N GLN A 18 -5.35 -6.25 7.33
CA GLN A 18 -6.12 -5.68 8.44
C GLN A 18 -5.34 -4.67 9.29
N GLU A 19 -4.04 -4.52 9.06
CA GLU A 19 -3.18 -3.69 9.88
C GLU A 19 -3.11 -2.26 9.35
N GLU A 20 -3.36 -1.30 10.22
CA GLU A 20 -3.26 0.14 9.91
C GLU A 20 -1.91 0.70 10.37
N PHE A 21 -1.23 1.39 9.48
CA PHE A 21 -0.02 2.17 9.74
C PHE A 21 -0.37 3.65 9.60
N SER A 22 -0.49 4.32 10.76
CA SER A 22 -0.78 5.74 10.82
C SER A 22 0.30 6.58 10.12
N PRO A 23 0.03 7.84 9.77
CA PRO A 23 0.99 8.70 9.07
C PRO A 23 2.33 8.89 9.79
N GLU A 24 2.34 8.71 11.11
CA GLU A 24 3.56 8.79 11.92
C GLU A 24 4.47 7.57 11.74
N LEU A 25 3.92 6.47 11.23
CA LEU A 25 4.65 5.24 10.93
C LEU A 25 5.03 5.13 9.45
N VAL A 26 4.63 6.07 8.62
CA VAL A 26 5.00 6.13 7.19
C VAL A 26 6.17 7.11 7.02
N GLY A 27 7.24 6.65 6.38
CA GLY A 27 8.43 7.47 6.16
C GLY A 27 8.18 8.66 5.22
N SER A 28 8.99 9.71 5.38
CA SER A 28 8.88 10.95 4.59
C SER A 28 9.33 10.81 3.14
N ASP A 29 10.04 9.75 2.78
CA ASP A 29 10.66 9.56 1.47
C ASP A 29 9.65 9.24 0.36
N GLY A 30 8.38 9.06 0.75
CA GLY A 30 7.30 8.78 -0.17
C GLY A 30 7.19 7.29 -0.52
N ILE A 31 6.02 6.92 -1.03
CA ILE A 31 5.74 5.55 -1.49
C ILE A 31 5.97 5.52 -3.00
N THR A 32 6.81 4.59 -3.46
CA THR A 32 7.11 4.43 -4.87
C THR A 32 6.37 3.23 -5.43
N ILE A 33 5.71 3.41 -6.56
CA ILE A 33 5.05 2.34 -7.32
C ILE A 33 5.69 2.28 -8.70
N THR A 34 6.23 1.13 -9.07
CA THR A 34 6.93 0.91 -10.34
C THR A 34 6.13 -0.05 -11.20
N LEU A 35 5.79 0.41 -12.40
CA LEU A 35 5.13 -0.36 -13.46
C LEU A 35 5.92 -0.15 -14.74
N THR A 36 6.81 -1.07 -15.09
CA THR A 36 7.64 -0.98 -16.28
C THR A 36 7.04 -1.82 -17.41
N PRO A 37 6.46 -1.20 -18.46
CA PRO A 37 5.87 -1.95 -19.57
C PRO A 37 6.94 -2.66 -20.38
N ASN A 38 6.64 -3.88 -20.83
CA ASN A 38 7.43 -4.53 -21.87
C ASN A 38 7.14 -3.89 -23.22
N THR A 39 8.19 -3.70 -24.01
CA THR A 39 8.10 -3.15 -25.35
C THR A 39 8.73 -4.12 -26.36
N VAL A 40 8.24 -4.07 -27.60
CA VAL A 40 8.87 -4.71 -28.76
C VAL A 40 9.30 -3.61 -29.71
N ASP A 41 10.55 -3.66 -30.10
CA ASP A 41 11.09 -2.71 -31.06
C ASP A 41 10.82 -3.20 -32.48
N VAL A 42 10.20 -2.31 -33.26
CA VAL A 42 9.92 -2.54 -34.68
C VAL A 42 10.75 -1.58 -35.50
N GLU A 43 11.62 -2.11 -36.35
CA GLU A 43 12.38 -1.29 -37.29
C GLU A 43 11.50 -0.85 -38.45
N SER A 44 11.53 0.44 -38.74
CA SER A 44 10.85 1.04 -39.89
C SER A 44 11.85 1.88 -40.70
N GLN A 45 11.48 2.29 -41.90
CA GLN A 45 12.32 3.19 -42.72
C GLN A 45 12.55 4.56 -42.04
N ALA A 46 11.73 4.93 -41.07
CA ALA A 46 11.84 6.17 -40.32
C ALA A 46 12.60 6.01 -38.98
N GLY A 47 13.07 4.78 -38.65
CA GLY A 47 13.78 4.46 -37.40
C GLY A 47 13.07 3.37 -36.59
N THR A 48 13.59 3.08 -35.41
CA THR A 48 13.05 2.10 -34.47
C THR A 48 11.87 2.69 -33.69
N ILE A 49 10.77 1.97 -33.63
CA ILE A 49 9.57 2.33 -32.87
C ILE A 49 9.37 1.27 -31.78
N SER A 50 9.34 1.67 -30.52
CA SER A 50 9.05 0.79 -29.37
C SER A 50 7.54 0.72 -29.13
N ILE A 51 6.96 -0.44 -29.25
CA ILE A 51 5.51 -0.69 -29.10
C ILE A 51 5.28 -1.44 -27.78
N PRO A 52 4.45 -0.93 -26.85
CA PRO A 52 4.10 -1.65 -25.62
C PRO A 52 3.35 -2.95 -25.93
N THR A 53 3.72 -4.04 -25.26
CA THR A 53 3.11 -5.37 -25.46
C THR A 53 1.86 -5.60 -24.60
N GLY A 54 1.52 -4.68 -23.69
CA GLY A 54 0.44 -4.84 -22.72
C GLY A 54 0.82 -5.69 -21.50
N THR A 55 2.08 -6.11 -21.39
CA THR A 55 2.65 -6.79 -20.22
C THR A 55 3.69 -5.90 -19.55
N TYR A 56 4.06 -6.25 -18.32
CA TYR A 56 5.04 -5.50 -17.52
C TYR A 56 6.23 -6.39 -17.16
N SER A 57 7.43 -5.81 -17.16
CA SER A 57 8.68 -6.47 -16.74
C SER A 57 8.96 -6.26 -15.25
N GLU A 58 8.47 -5.16 -14.68
CA GLU A 58 8.61 -4.86 -13.27
C GLU A 58 7.28 -4.33 -12.74
N ILE A 59 6.83 -4.90 -11.63
CA ILE A 59 5.57 -4.58 -10.98
C ILE A 59 5.84 -4.65 -9.48
N SER A 60 6.25 -3.51 -8.91
CA SER A 60 6.67 -3.44 -7.52
C SER A 60 6.22 -2.15 -6.84
N ALA A 61 6.16 -2.19 -5.52
CA ALA A 61 6.02 -0.99 -4.70
C ALA A 61 7.05 -1.00 -3.58
N THR A 62 7.55 0.18 -3.21
CA THR A 62 8.42 0.39 -2.06
C THR A 62 7.72 1.31 -1.08
N ILE A 63 7.52 0.85 0.14
CA ILE A 63 6.81 1.56 1.20
C ILE A 63 7.78 1.77 2.36
N PRO A 64 8.22 3.01 2.62
CA PRO A 64 9.06 3.32 3.76
C PRO A 64 8.21 3.35 5.03
N LEU A 65 8.58 2.54 6.03
CA LEU A 65 7.89 2.48 7.31
C LEU A 65 8.85 2.78 8.46
N ILE A 66 8.35 3.47 9.49
CA ILE A 66 9.06 3.76 10.72
C ILE A 66 8.72 2.67 11.75
N ILE A 67 9.73 2.10 12.37
CA ILE A 67 9.61 1.00 13.33
C ILE A 67 9.97 1.49 14.74
N PRO A 68 9.01 2.02 15.51
CA PRO A 68 9.27 2.49 16.85
C PRO A 68 9.56 1.37 17.84
N ASN A 69 9.08 0.16 17.56
CA ASN A 69 9.29 -1.02 18.41
C ASN A 69 9.09 -2.34 17.64
N MET A 70 9.52 -3.45 18.23
CA MET A 70 9.43 -4.78 17.62
C MET A 70 7.98 -5.29 17.44
N ALA A 71 7.02 -4.75 18.15
CA ALA A 71 5.61 -5.12 17.97
C ALA A 71 5.09 -4.63 16.61
N VAL A 72 5.48 -3.42 16.17
CA VAL A 72 5.16 -2.91 14.84
C VAL A 72 5.80 -3.77 13.75
N LEU A 73 7.08 -4.12 13.90
CA LEU A 73 7.75 -5.02 12.97
C LEU A 73 7.04 -6.39 12.89
N GLY A 74 6.58 -6.91 14.02
CA GLY A 74 5.83 -8.16 14.07
C GLY A 74 4.41 -8.09 13.47
N ARG A 75 3.87 -6.90 13.26
CA ARG A 75 2.61 -6.68 12.51
C ARG A 75 2.86 -6.75 11.00
N ILE A 76 4.00 -6.22 10.55
CA ILE A 76 4.40 -6.25 9.14
C ILE A 76 4.74 -7.70 8.71
N PHE A 77 5.41 -8.45 9.59
CA PHE A 77 5.87 -9.82 9.31
C PHE A 77 5.30 -10.82 10.32
N PRO A 78 3.97 -11.06 10.32
CA PRO A 78 3.34 -11.92 11.33
C PRO A 78 3.84 -13.36 11.30
N SER A 79 4.19 -13.89 10.14
CA SER A 79 4.74 -15.24 9.96
C SER A 79 6.14 -15.42 10.56
N LEU A 80 6.90 -14.33 10.71
CA LEU A 80 8.26 -14.32 11.26
C LEU A 80 8.29 -13.92 12.73
N ALA A 81 7.13 -13.50 13.28
CA ALA A 81 7.01 -12.96 14.62
C ALA A 81 6.66 -14.03 15.65
N THR A 82 7.43 -14.07 16.74
CA THR A 82 7.11 -14.83 17.94
C THR A 82 6.72 -13.86 19.05
N LYS A 83 5.48 -13.95 19.53
CA LYS A 83 4.95 -13.11 20.62
C LYS A 83 5.06 -13.86 21.94
N GLY A 84 5.54 -13.18 22.98
CA GLY A 84 5.65 -13.70 24.33
C GLY A 84 5.37 -12.65 25.39
N THR A 85 5.36 -13.04 26.67
CA THR A 85 5.09 -12.14 27.80
C THR A 85 6.15 -11.03 27.94
N ALA A 86 7.37 -11.26 27.47
CA ALA A 86 8.46 -10.29 27.49
C ALA A 86 8.51 -9.36 26.28
N GLY A 87 7.73 -9.65 25.22
CA GLY A 87 7.72 -8.85 24.02
C GLY A 87 7.58 -9.66 22.72
N THR A 88 7.84 -9.01 21.60
CA THR A 88 7.80 -9.60 20.25
C THR A 88 9.22 -9.77 19.72
N LYS A 89 9.52 -10.94 19.18
CA LYS A 89 10.77 -11.24 18.46
C LYS A 89 10.44 -11.53 17.00
N VAL A 90 11.14 -10.89 16.07
CA VAL A 90 11.03 -11.18 14.64
C VAL A 90 12.36 -11.77 14.17
N THR A 91 12.31 -12.91 13.47
CA THR A 91 13.51 -13.63 13.03
C THR A 91 13.46 -13.83 11.51
N PHE A 92 14.40 -13.20 10.81
CA PHE A 92 14.58 -13.37 9.38
C PHE A 92 15.58 -14.49 9.10
N GLY A 93 15.36 -15.25 8.00
CA GLY A 93 16.29 -16.29 7.55
C GLY A 93 16.30 -17.58 8.40
N ALA A 94 15.43 -17.75 9.36
CA ALA A 94 15.26 -19.01 10.09
C ALA A 94 14.44 -19.96 9.21
N GLY A 95 15.15 -20.71 8.38
CA GLY A 95 14.67 -21.61 7.36
C GLY A 95 13.37 -22.31 7.54
N GLU A 96 12.47 -22.33 6.86
CA GLU A 96 11.37 -23.12 6.32
C GLU A 96 10.51 -22.20 5.44
N CYS A 97 9.98 -22.73 4.35
CA CYS A 97 9.06 -22.02 3.47
C CYS A 97 7.84 -21.51 4.27
N SER A 98 7.94 -20.33 4.85
CA SER A 98 6.76 -19.65 5.36
C SER A 98 5.80 -19.44 4.19
N ALA A 99 4.55 -19.78 4.38
CA ALA A 99 3.52 -19.53 3.38
C ALA A 99 3.53 -18.05 3.03
N ILE A 100 3.85 -17.73 1.78
CA ILE A 100 3.77 -16.38 1.28
C ILE A 100 2.28 -16.12 1.04
N THR A 101 1.69 -15.26 1.85
CA THR A 101 0.30 -14.81 1.66
C THR A 101 0.32 -13.47 0.96
N SER A 102 -0.59 -13.29 0.00
CA SER A 102 -0.84 -11.98 -0.59
C SER A 102 -1.87 -11.25 0.26
N GLU A 103 -1.59 -9.99 0.55
CA GLU A 103 -2.48 -9.10 1.32
C GLU A 103 -2.83 -7.89 0.47
N PRO A 104 -4.04 -7.33 0.57
CA PRO A 104 -4.34 -6.06 -0.07
C PRO A 104 -3.59 -4.93 0.63
N ILE A 105 -3.13 -3.95 -0.15
CA ILE A 105 -2.53 -2.72 0.39
C ILE A 105 -3.35 -1.53 -0.08
N VAL A 106 -3.69 -0.65 0.86
CA VAL A 106 -4.36 0.63 0.57
C VAL A 106 -3.50 1.77 1.08
N ILE A 107 -3.28 2.75 0.23
CA ILE A 107 -2.61 3.99 0.59
C ILE A 107 -3.67 5.09 0.55
N HIS A 108 -4.07 5.55 1.73
CA HIS A 108 -5.13 6.54 1.92
C HIS A 108 -4.55 7.91 2.31
N ASN A 109 -5.06 8.97 1.70
CA ASN A 109 -4.70 10.33 2.11
C ASN A 109 -5.50 10.71 3.36
N THR A 110 -4.83 11.00 4.46
CA THR A 110 -5.44 11.31 5.76
C THR A 110 -6.41 12.51 5.74
N CYS A 111 -6.27 13.41 4.74
CA CYS A 111 -7.15 14.56 4.59
C CYS A 111 -8.46 14.25 3.85
N ASP A 112 -8.58 13.07 3.27
CA ASP A 112 -9.77 12.68 2.51
C ASP A 112 -10.77 11.95 3.41
N GLU A 113 -12.05 12.21 3.22
CA GLU A 113 -13.14 11.55 3.94
C GLU A 113 -13.56 10.22 3.28
N ASP A 114 -13.11 10.00 2.05
CA ASP A 114 -13.48 8.85 1.23
C ASP A 114 -12.30 8.37 0.37
N SER A 115 -12.54 7.36 -0.45
CA SER A 115 -11.53 6.70 -1.27
C SER A 115 -11.18 7.42 -2.58
N THR A 116 -11.57 8.68 -2.77
CA THR A 116 -11.43 9.39 -4.05
C THR A 116 -9.99 9.44 -4.56
N ASN A 117 -9.02 9.53 -3.65
CA ASN A 117 -7.59 9.61 -3.98
C ASN A 117 -6.78 8.42 -3.41
N ASP A 118 -7.44 7.32 -3.13
CA ASP A 118 -6.76 6.11 -2.64
C ASP A 118 -5.92 5.47 -3.75
N VAL A 119 -4.87 4.78 -3.32
CA VAL A 119 -4.16 3.82 -4.16
C VAL A 119 -4.39 2.43 -3.59
N TYR A 120 -4.94 1.55 -4.38
CA TYR A 120 -5.31 0.20 -3.97
C TYR A 120 -4.53 -0.84 -4.76
N ILE A 121 -3.80 -1.68 -4.06
CA ILE A 121 -3.08 -2.84 -4.58
C ILE A 121 -3.85 -4.07 -4.10
N PRO A 122 -4.58 -4.77 -4.97
CA PRO A 122 -5.50 -5.84 -4.55
C PRO A 122 -4.80 -7.06 -3.99
N ALA A 123 -3.62 -7.39 -4.51
CA ALA A 123 -2.84 -8.54 -4.08
C ALA A 123 -1.36 -8.20 -4.05
N ALA A 124 -0.80 -8.06 -2.87
CA ALA A 124 0.58 -7.68 -2.63
C ALA A 124 1.33 -8.81 -1.92
N LEU A 125 2.44 -9.26 -2.51
CA LEU A 125 3.39 -10.14 -1.85
C LEU A 125 4.44 -9.29 -1.16
N ILE A 126 4.41 -9.28 0.15
CA ILE A 126 5.43 -8.63 0.95
C ILE A 126 6.64 -9.55 1.01
N GLN A 127 7.78 -9.09 0.52
CA GLN A 127 9.02 -9.86 0.60
C GLN A 127 9.45 -9.98 2.06
N ASN A 128 9.82 -11.20 2.48
CA ASN A 128 10.34 -11.47 3.82
C ASN A 128 11.74 -10.89 3.98
N GLY A 129 11.83 -9.57 4.07
CA GLY A 129 13.07 -8.82 4.16
C GLY A 129 12.85 -7.40 3.68
N GLY A 130 13.91 -6.64 3.70
CA GLY A 130 13.93 -5.25 3.27
C GLY A 130 15.23 -4.61 3.70
N GLU A 131 15.46 -3.37 3.31
CA GLU A 131 16.56 -2.60 3.82
C GLU A 131 16.16 -2.01 5.18
N PHE A 132 16.93 -2.37 6.22
CA PHE A 132 16.74 -1.85 7.57
C PHE A 132 17.79 -0.79 7.84
N THR A 133 17.36 0.44 8.08
CA THR A 133 18.23 1.48 8.59
C THR A 133 18.05 1.59 10.09
N ILE A 134 19.09 1.22 10.83
CA ILE A 134 19.11 1.38 12.29
C ILE A 134 19.69 2.75 12.59
N GLY A 135 18.81 3.68 12.96
CA GLY A 135 19.16 5.05 13.24
C GLY A 135 20.09 5.23 14.46
N SER A 136 20.62 6.42 14.58
CA SER A 136 21.38 6.86 15.76
C SER A 136 20.42 7.21 16.92
N THR A 137 20.94 7.81 18.00
CA THR A 137 20.17 8.15 19.20
C THR A 137 18.96 9.08 18.95
N SER A 138 18.90 9.78 17.81
CA SER A 138 17.83 10.71 17.44
C SER A 138 16.96 10.23 16.30
N ASP A 139 17.41 9.22 15.54
CA ASP A 139 16.71 8.79 14.35
C ASP A 139 15.97 7.46 14.59
N PRO A 140 14.72 7.32 14.16
CA PRO A 140 13.98 6.07 14.31
C PRO A 140 14.58 4.98 13.42
N VAL A 141 14.32 3.72 13.78
CA VAL A 141 14.56 2.59 12.87
C VAL A 141 13.55 2.66 11.73
N THR A 142 14.02 2.56 10.49
CA THR A 142 13.17 2.53 9.30
C THR A 142 13.37 1.24 8.53
N ILE A 143 12.35 0.83 7.81
CA ILE A 143 12.39 -0.27 6.84
C ILE A 143 11.81 0.21 5.52
N GLU A 144 12.48 -0.13 4.42
CA GLU A 144 11.90 -0.07 3.10
C GLU A 144 11.24 -1.40 2.77
N LEU A 145 9.91 -1.42 2.83
CA LEU A 145 9.12 -2.60 2.55
C LEU A 145 8.99 -2.79 1.05
N ASN A 146 9.63 -3.82 0.51
CA ASN A 146 9.52 -4.18 -0.89
C ASN A 146 8.34 -5.11 -1.12
N VAL A 147 7.47 -4.71 -2.03
CA VAL A 147 6.22 -5.38 -2.35
C VAL A 147 6.20 -5.76 -3.82
N THR A 148 5.92 -7.02 -4.12
CA THR A 148 5.59 -7.46 -5.48
C THR A 148 4.09 -7.47 -5.64
N MET A 149 3.56 -6.74 -6.64
CA MET A 149 2.14 -6.68 -6.91
C MET A 149 1.74 -7.82 -7.84
N LEU A 150 0.68 -8.54 -7.46
CA LEU A 150 0.09 -9.60 -8.28
C LEU A 150 -1.16 -9.08 -8.98
N PRO A 151 -1.45 -9.57 -10.20
CA PRO A 151 -2.68 -9.21 -10.87
C PRO A 151 -3.88 -9.89 -10.20
N ASP A 152 -4.97 -9.14 -10.09
CA ASP A 152 -6.30 -9.69 -9.89
C ASP A 152 -7.18 -9.39 -11.13
N GLU A 153 -8.49 -9.63 -11.04
CA GLU A 153 -9.44 -9.34 -12.12
C GLU A 153 -9.50 -7.84 -12.49
N LYS A 154 -9.03 -6.95 -11.61
CA LYS A 154 -9.04 -5.48 -11.76
C LYS A 154 -7.67 -4.90 -12.13
N GLY A 155 -6.64 -5.72 -12.24
CA GLY A 155 -5.28 -5.31 -12.55
C GLY A 155 -4.32 -5.41 -11.36
N TYR A 156 -3.19 -4.72 -11.45
CA TYR A 156 -2.13 -4.73 -10.43
C TYR A 156 -2.30 -3.65 -9.36
N VAL A 157 -2.76 -2.49 -9.77
CA VAL A 157 -2.97 -1.33 -8.90
C VAL A 157 -4.07 -0.44 -9.46
N ASN A 158 -4.90 0.09 -8.58
CA ASN A 158 -5.96 1.04 -8.90
C ASN A 158 -5.63 2.38 -8.25
N PHE A 159 -5.70 3.45 -9.02
CA PHE A 159 -5.56 4.82 -8.54
C PHE A 159 -6.92 5.50 -8.55
N GLY A 160 -7.32 6.06 -7.41
CA GLY A 160 -8.59 6.75 -7.25
C GLY A 160 -9.67 5.89 -6.60
N CYS A 161 -10.91 6.37 -6.64
CA CYS A 161 -12.04 5.72 -5.98
C CYS A 161 -12.30 4.29 -6.49
N SER A 162 -12.69 3.41 -5.59
CA SER A 162 -13.01 2.02 -5.92
C SER A 162 -14.25 1.87 -6.81
N ASP A 163 -15.20 2.79 -6.70
CA ASP A 163 -16.41 2.88 -7.53
C ASP A 163 -16.70 4.36 -7.81
N PRO A 164 -16.57 4.83 -9.08
CA PRO A 164 -16.80 6.23 -9.43
C PRO A 164 -18.26 6.69 -9.24
N SER A 165 -19.20 5.77 -9.06
CA SER A 165 -20.62 6.09 -8.87
C SER A 165 -21.01 6.29 -7.40
N LYS A 166 -20.10 6.00 -6.44
CA LYS A 166 -20.37 5.97 -5.01
C LYS A 166 -19.22 6.54 -4.21
N ARG A 167 -19.55 7.14 -3.06
CA ARG A 167 -18.56 7.43 -2.04
C ARG A 167 -18.28 6.17 -1.25
N THR A 168 -17.03 5.73 -1.26
CA THR A 168 -16.60 4.51 -0.55
C THR A 168 -15.44 4.83 0.38
N LYS A 169 -15.29 4.02 1.42
CA LYS A 169 -14.17 4.05 2.37
C LYS A 169 -13.64 2.64 2.55
N TYR A 170 -12.33 2.50 2.69
CA TYR A 170 -11.74 1.20 2.99
C TYR A 170 -12.04 0.76 4.42
N ASP A 171 -12.50 -0.47 4.57
CA ASP A 171 -12.73 -1.13 5.85
C ASP A 171 -11.64 -2.22 6.03
N PRO A 172 -10.66 -2.00 6.91
CA PRO A 172 -9.56 -2.93 7.10
C PRO A 172 -10.01 -4.26 7.73
N GLU A 173 -11.08 -4.28 8.53
CA GLU A 173 -11.59 -5.53 9.12
C GLU A 173 -12.18 -6.45 8.05
N GLN A 174 -12.85 -5.89 7.05
CA GLN A 174 -13.43 -6.63 5.93
C GLN A 174 -12.49 -6.72 4.72
N GLN A 175 -11.37 -6.02 4.74
CA GLN A 175 -10.39 -5.88 3.65
C GLN A 175 -11.03 -5.48 2.32
N LYS A 176 -12.01 -4.58 2.37
CA LYS A 176 -12.76 -4.12 1.19
C LYS A 176 -13.26 -2.70 1.36
N TYR A 177 -13.66 -2.09 0.23
CA TYR A 177 -14.35 -0.82 0.24
C TYR A 177 -15.82 -1.01 0.58
N VAL A 178 -16.33 -0.16 1.48
CA VAL A 178 -17.73 -0.10 1.92
C VAL A 178 -18.31 1.27 1.59
N ASP A 179 -19.61 1.34 1.33
CA ASP A 179 -20.29 2.60 1.05
C ASP A 179 -20.25 3.52 2.28
N VAL A 180 -19.92 4.80 2.07
CA VAL A 180 -20.02 5.82 3.11
C VAL A 180 -21.50 6.13 3.34
N VAL A 181 -22.02 5.73 4.49
CA VAL A 181 -23.39 6.06 4.88
C VAL A 181 -23.41 7.49 5.39
N ASP A 182 -24.01 8.41 4.60
CA ASP A 182 -24.24 9.79 5.05
C ASP A 182 -25.19 9.78 6.25
N SER A 183 -24.65 9.95 7.44
CA SER A 183 -25.42 10.02 8.70
C SER A 183 -26.45 11.17 8.72
N ALA A 184 -26.39 12.08 7.76
CA ALA A 184 -27.32 13.21 7.62
C ALA A 184 -28.74 12.82 7.15
N LYS A 185 -28.95 11.62 6.58
CA LYS A 185 -30.27 11.17 6.10
C LYS A 185 -31.07 10.35 7.11
N ALA A 186 -30.49 9.96 8.24
CA ALA A 186 -31.18 9.14 9.24
C ALA A 186 -32.19 9.92 10.12
N ASN A 187 -32.17 11.26 10.11
CA ASN A 187 -33.01 12.09 11.00
C ASN A 187 -34.29 12.68 10.36
N THR A 188 -34.68 12.27 9.15
CA THR A 188 -35.85 12.89 8.48
C THR A 188 -37.08 11.97 8.37
N VAL A 189 -37.10 10.82 9.05
CA VAL A 189 -38.29 9.95 9.09
C VAL A 189 -38.73 9.73 10.54
N GLN A 190 -39.05 10.79 11.25
CA GLN A 190 -39.98 10.78 12.41
C GLN A 190 -40.58 12.18 12.56
N LYS A 191 -41.62 12.47 11.82
CA LYS A 191 -42.66 13.39 12.20
C LYS A 191 -43.98 12.94 11.62
#